data_ab3395001c900464ab1e768b077a34c8
#
_entry.id   ab3395001c900464ab1e768b077a34c8
#
_cell.length_a   1.000
_cell.length_b   1.000
_cell.length_c   1.000
_cell.angle_alpha   90.00
_cell.angle_beta   90.00
_cell.angle_gamma   90.00
#
_symmetry.space_group_name_H-M   'P 1'
#
loop_
_entity.id
_entity.type
_entity.pdbx_description
1 polymer ?
#
loop_
_entity_poly.entity_id
_entity_poly.type
_entity_poly.pdbx_seq_one_letter_code
_entity_poly.pdbx_strand_id
1 'polypeptide(L)'
;MDLSITVNGIKFPNPFLLGSGPPGTNARVLAKSYDAGWGGAVAKTVSLESSKVVNVVPRYGKLRSRNNGEVIGFENIELISDRPIEVWLDEFRQVKKEYPNHVLVASIMEEYDKERWQELTRVVQDTGVDAFELNFSCPHGMTERKMGSEMGEHPDLTEEVTSWVKEVAKIPVWAKMTPNITNIKEPSLAAVRGGADGISAINTILSVIGVNLDTLRPMPTVEGYTVPGGYSSQAVKPIALRMVSQLALALPKETSISGIGGIETSHDAIEFMLLGSSTVQICTGVMLKGVKMVDELQEGLAKFMTDKGFNSVQEIVGKSLPYFSTHMDLVKMMKEAKRHKAGEAARDNEWAQKDITEKTAELTSN
;
A
#
# COMPACT_ATOMS: atom_id res chain seq x y z
N MET A 1 -24.17 5.93 8.50
CA MET A 1 -22.92 5.94 9.30
C MET A 1 -21.96 6.92 8.61
N ASP A 2 -21.33 7.83 9.35
CA ASP A 2 -20.28 8.70 8.79
C ASP A 2 -18.97 7.90 8.71
N LEU A 3 -18.42 7.76 7.49
CA LEU A 3 -17.16 7.06 7.24
C LEU A 3 -15.99 8.04 7.03
N SER A 4 -16.22 9.34 7.22
CA SER A 4 -15.16 10.34 7.04
C SER A 4 -14.05 10.19 8.08
N ILE A 5 -12.84 10.54 7.64
CA ILE A 5 -11.64 10.58 8.50
C ILE A 5 -10.76 11.78 8.12
N THR A 6 -10.12 12.40 9.09
CA THR A 6 -9.14 13.45 8.85
C THR A 6 -7.74 12.91 9.07
N VAL A 7 -6.87 13.04 8.06
CA VAL A 7 -5.49 12.55 8.07
C VAL A 7 -4.56 13.65 7.59
N ASN A 8 -3.56 14.00 8.39
CA ASN A 8 -2.61 15.10 8.12
C ASN A 8 -3.30 16.42 7.72
N GLY A 9 -4.44 16.74 8.36
CA GLY A 9 -5.25 17.92 8.05
C GLY A 9 -6.16 17.82 6.84
N ILE A 10 -6.12 16.73 6.09
CA ILE A 10 -6.97 16.47 4.91
C ILE A 10 -8.19 15.67 5.34
N LYS A 11 -9.39 16.14 4.99
CA LYS A 11 -10.65 15.42 5.23
C LYS A 11 -10.97 14.49 4.07
N PHE A 12 -11.01 13.19 4.35
CA PHE A 12 -11.46 12.15 3.43
C PHE A 12 -12.91 11.80 3.70
N PRO A 13 -13.79 11.71 2.68
CA PRO A 13 -15.19 11.30 2.85
C PRO A 13 -15.33 9.85 3.32
N ASN A 14 -14.35 9.01 3.02
CA ASN A 14 -14.16 7.64 3.55
C ASN A 14 -12.69 7.26 3.44
N PRO A 15 -12.22 6.20 4.13
CA PRO A 15 -10.79 5.85 4.19
C PRO A 15 -10.26 5.09 2.96
N PHE A 16 -11.07 4.87 1.93
CA PHE A 16 -10.71 4.03 0.77
C PHE A 16 -10.15 4.89 -0.36
N LEU A 17 -8.91 4.62 -0.76
CA LEU A 17 -8.21 5.32 -1.83
C LEU A 17 -7.83 4.36 -2.96
N LEU A 18 -7.86 4.85 -4.19
CA LEU A 18 -7.13 4.18 -5.26
C LEU A 18 -5.63 4.26 -4.97
N GLY A 19 -4.95 3.12 -5.08
CA GLY A 19 -3.48 3.09 -5.01
C GLY A 19 -2.85 3.52 -6.33
N SER A 20 -1.65 4.11 -6.24
CA SER A 20 -0.86 4.48 -7.41
C SER A 20 -0.58 3.26 -8.31
N GLY A 21 -1.04 3.32 -9.56
CA GLY A 21 -0.92 2.24 -10.53
C GLY A 21 -1.91 2.39 -11.67
N PRO A 22 -2.24 1.30 -12.39
CA PRO A 22 -3.17 1.34 -13.53
C PRO A 22 -4.53 2.00 -13.27
N PRO A 23 -5.15 1.87 -12.07
CA PRO A 23 -6.41 2.58 -11.78
C PRO A 23 -6.29 4.10 -11.68
N GLY A 24 -5.09 4.66 -11.63
CA GLY A 24 -4.84 6.10 -11.49
C GLY A 24 -4.09 6.73 -12.66
N THR A 25 -4.22 6.21 -13.89
CA THR A 25 -3.39 6.59 -15.05
C THR A 25 -3.79 7.85 -15.80
N ASN A 26 -4.96 8.41 -15.56
CA ASN A 26 -5.42 9.65 -16.19
C ASN A 26 -6.66 10.22 -15.50
N ALA A 27 -7.01 11.48 -15.81
CA ALA A 27 -8.16 12.18 -15.26
C ALA A 27 -9.49 11.41 -15.42
N ARG A 28 -9.71 10.78 -16.58
CA ARG A 28 -10.94 10.04 -16.87
C ARG A 28 -11.14 8.85 -15.93
N VAL A 29 -10.04 8.14 -15.60
CA VAL A 29 -10.11 6.97 -14.70
C VAL A 29 -10.29 7.45 -13.25
N LEU A 30 -9.61 8.53 -12.84
CA LEU A 30 -9.79 9.17 -11.54
C LEU A 30 -11.24 9.64 -11.35
N ALA A 31 -11.81 10.35 -12.33
CA ALA A 31 -13.20 10.79 -12.32
C ALA A 31 -14.20 9.65 -12.10
N LYS A 32 -14.06 8.54 -12.86
CA LYS A 32 -14.89 7.34 -12.68
C LYS A 32 -14.85 6.77 -11.26
N SER A 33 -13.71 6.89 -10.61
CA SER A 33 -13.56 6.37 -9.26
C SER A 33 -14.21 7.29 -8.24
N TYR A 34 -14.10 8.59 -8.41
CA TYR A 34 -14.82 9.56 -7.57
C TYR A 34 -16.33 9.45 -7.75
N ASP A 35 -16.81 9.30 -8.98
CA ASP A 35 -18.24 9.05 -9.28
C ASP A 35 -18.75 7.74 -8.64
N ALA A 36 -17.88 6.76 -8.46
CA ALA A 36 -18.20 5.51 -7.77
C ALA A 36 -18.18 5.64 -6.25
N GLY A 37 -17.65 6.73 -5.66
CA GLY A 37 -17.66 6.98 -4.22
C GLY A 37 -16.34 6.74 -3.50
N TRP A 38 -15.22 6.63 -4.20
CA TRP A 38 -13.89 6.54 -3.55
C TRP A 38 -13.58 7.82 -2.79
N GLY A 39 -13.02 7.68 -1.58
CA GLY A 39 -12.67 8.81 -0.71
C GLY A 39 -11.49 9.63 -1.22
N GLY A 40 -10.63 9.03 -2.03
CA GLY A 40 -9.49 9.67 -2.64
C GLY A 40 -8.80 8.77 -3.66
N ALA A 41 -7.77 9.30 -4.29
CA ALA A 41 -6.95 8.55 -5.23
C ALA A 41 -5.50 8.99 -5.15
N VAL A 42 -4.59 8.02 -5.28
CA VAL A 42 -3.17 8.28 -5.53
C VAL A 42 -2.94 8.08 -7.03
N ALA A 43 -2.61 9.15 -7.73
CA ALA A 43 -2.34 9.10 -9.17
C ALA A 43 -1.11 8.24 -9.48
N LYS A 44 -1.03 7.71 -10.71
CA LYS A 44 0.16 7.01 -11.20
C LYS A 44 1.39 7.88 -11.04
N THR A 45 2.48 7.30 -10.58
CA THR A 45 3.74 8.03 -10.33
C THR A 45 4.23 8.77 -11.58
N VAL A 46 4.57 10.04 -11.41
CA VAL A 46 5.10 10.92 -12.45
C VAL A 46 6.52 11.38 -12.12
N SER A 47 7.28 11.76 -13.14
CA SER A 47 8.57 12.45 -13.05
C SER A 47 8.63 13.57 -14.08
N LEU A 48 9.58 14.49 -13.98
CA LEU A 48 9.78 15.56 -14.97
C LEU A 48 10.00 14.99 -16.39
N GLU A 49 10.65 13.84 -16.48
CA GLU A 49 10.97 13.18 -17.74
C GLU A 49 10.15 11.89 -17.96
N SER A 50 8.90 11.84 -17.48
CA SER A 50 8.01 10.66 -17.64
C SER A 50 7.90 10.20 -19.10
N SER A 51 7.97 11.11 -20.08
CA SER A 51 7.93 10.78 -21.51
C SER A 51 9.12 9.94 -22.00
N LYS A 52 10.22 9.86 -21.24
CA LYS A 52 11.36 8.98 -21.53
C LYS A 52 11.19 7.56 -21.01
N VAL A 53 10.15 7.31 -20.21
CA VAL A 53 9.82 5.99 -19.68
C VAL A 53 9.14 5.16 -20.76
N VAL A 54 9.59 3.93 -20.94
CA VAL A 54 8.99 2.99 -21.91
C VAL A 54 8.45 1.79 -21.15
N ASN A 55 7.13 1.65 -21.16
CA ASN A 55 6.47 0.47 -20.60
C ASN A 55 6.39 -0.64 -21.66
N VAL A 56 6.80 -1.85 -21.30
CA VAL A 56 6.79 -3.03 -22.19
C VAL A 56 5.40 -3.68 -22.24
N VAL A 57 5.17 -4.54 -23.26
CA VAL A 57 3.94 -5.32 -23.43
C VAL A 57 4.31 -6.75 -23.86
N PRO A 58 3.76 -7.82 -23.22
CA PRO A 58 2.87 -7.82 -22.04
C PRO A 58 3.63 -7.46 -20.77
N ARG A 59 2.93 -6.85 -19.80
CA ARG A 59 3.54 -6.39 -18.54
C ARG A 59 2.88 -6.95 -17.27
N TYR A 60 1.90 -7.83 -17.44
CA TYR A 60 1.17 -8.43 -16.32
C TYR A 60 1.16 -9.93 -16.38
N GLY A 61 1.35 -10.57 -15.21
CA GLY A 61 1.17 -12.00 -14.99
C GLY A 61 0.17 -12.27 -13.87
N LYS A 62 -0.53 -13.42 -13.92
CA LYS A 62 -1.51 -13.84 -12.90
C LYS A 62 -1.14 -15.20 -12.34
N LEU A 63 -1.06 -15.31 -11.03
CA LEU A 63 -1.00 -16.58 -10.31
C LEU A 63 -2.41 -17.00 -9.93
N ARG A 64 -2.79 -18.23 -10.30
CA ARG A 64 -4.10 -18.79 -9.97
C ARG A 64 -3.98 -19.91 -8.96
N SER A 65 -4.93 -19.97 -8.05
CA SER A 65 -5.12 -21.11 -7.15
C SER A 65 -5.36 -22.38 -7.97
N ARG A 66 -4.64 -23.44 -7.63
CA ARG A 66 -4.83 -24.76 -8.27
C ARG A 66 -6.17 -25.41 -7.90
N ASN A 67 -6.77 -25.00 -6.79
CA ASN A 67 -8.00 -25.62 -6.26
C ASN A 67 -9.24 -25.10 -6.97
N ASN A 68 -9.35 -23.79 -7.22
CA ASN A 68 -10.55 -23.13 -7.71
C ASN A 68 -10.33 -22.20 -8.89
N GLY A 69 -9.08 -22.03 -9.35
CA GLY A 69 -8.75 -21.16 -10.48
C GLY A 69 -8.80 -19.66 -10.19
N GLU A 70 -9.10 -19.23 -8.97
CA GLU A 70 -9.13 -17.83 -8.58
C GLU A 70 -7.75 -17.18 -8.68
N VAL A 71 -7.70 -15.90 -8.99
CA VAL A 71 -6.46 -15.12 -8.99
C VAL A 71 -6.08 -14.83 -7.55
N ILE A 72 -4.96 -15.38 -7.09
CA ILE A 72 -4.42 -15.19 -5.74
C ILE A 72 -3.16 -14.32 -5.73
N GLY A 73 -2.56 -14.10 -6.89
CA GLY A 73 -1.37 -13.30 -7.07
C GLY A 73 -1.37 -12.59 -8.42
N PHE A 74 -0.76 -11.43 -8.46
CA PHE A 74 -0.65 -10.60 -9.64
C PHE A 74 0.75 -9.99 -9.69
N GLU A 75 1.42 -10.12 -10.82
CA GLU A 75 2.75 -9.55 -11.04
C GLU A 75 2.70 -8.50 -12.14
N ASN A 76 3.45 -7.43 -11.96
CA ASN A 76 3.66 -6.42 -12.98
C ASN A 76 5.16 -6.15 -13.17
N ILE A 77 5.55 -5.92 -14.43
CA ILE A 77 6.84 -5.37 -14.83
C ILE A 77 6.67 -3.95 -15.38
N GLU A 78 5.68 -3.23 -14.88
CA GLU A 78 5.31 -1.88 -15.29
C GLU A 78 6.14 -0.85 -14.54
N LEU A 79 6.61 0.16 -15.25
CA LEU A 79 7.30 1.32 -14.69
C LEU A 79 6.32 2.41 -14.24
N ILE A 80 6.84 3.60 -13.94
CA ILE A 80 6.05 4.80 -13.68
C ILE A 80 5.31 5.25 -14.95
N SER A 81 4.62 6.40 -14.91
CA SER A 81 3.94 6.93 -16.09
C SER A 81 4.90 7.18 -17.24
N ASP A 82 4.48 6.87 -18.47
CA ASP A 82 5.15 7.18 -19.72
C ASP A 82 4.56 8.39 -20.44
N ARG A 83 3.64 9.13 -19.77
CA ARG A 83 2.97 10.30 -20.30
C ARG A 83 3.72 11.57 -19.93
N PRO A 84 3.79 12.59 -20.81
CA PRO A 84 4.47 13.87 -20.52
C PRO A 84 3.95 14.50 -19.22
N ILE A 85 4.83 15.15 -18.47
CA ILE A 85 4.47 15.78 -17.20
C ILE A 85 3.44 16.91 -17.41
N GLU A 86 3.54 17.66 -18.50
CA GLU A 86 2.60 18.74 -18.83
C GLU A 86 1.16 18.23 -18.93
N VAL A 87 0.97 17.06 -19.53
CA VAL A 87 -0.34 16.41 -19.65
C VAL A 87 -0.89 16.06 -18.26
N TRP A 88 -0.03 15.58 -17.36
CA TRP A 88 -0.42 15.29 -15.98
C TRP A 88 -0.79 16.56 -15.20
N LEU A 89 -0.02 17.63 -15.34
CA LEU A 89 -0.31 18.91 -14.68
C LEU A 89 -1.69 19.45 -15.08
N ASP A 90 -2.03 19.35 -16.36
CA ASP A 90 -3.35 19.78 -16.86
C ASP A 90 -4.46 18.86 -16.34
N GLU A 91 -4.25 17.55 -16.35
CA GLU A 91 -5.21 16.59 -15.81
C GLU A 91 -5.41 16.74 -14.29
N PHE A 92 -4.38 17.00 -13.51
CA PHE A 92 -4.52 17.28 -12.07
C PHE A 92 -5.38 18.54 -11.83
N ARG A 93 -5.12 19.63 -12.56
CA ARG A 93 -5.96 20.86 -12.50
C ARG A 93 -7.41 20.55 -12.87
N GLN A 94 -7.62 19.79 -13.94
CA GLN A 94 -8.96 19.36 -14.36
C GLN A 94 -9.67 18.58 -13.26
N VAL A 95 -9.04 17.54 -12.72
CA VAL A 95 -9.63 16.70 -11.67
C VAL A 95 -9.96 17.52 -10.43
N LYS A 96 -9.05 18.38 -9.97
CA LYS A 96 -9.32 19.23 -8.79
C LYS A 96 -10.41 20.27 -9.03
N LYS A 97 -10.56 20.75 -10.25
CA LYS A 97 -11.67 21.66 -10.63
C LYS A 97 -13.02 20.93 -10.65
N GLU A 98 -13.08 19.72 -11.20
CA GLU A 98 -14.31 18.94 -11.34
C GLU A 98 -14.72 18.25 -10.04
N TYR A 99 -13.74 17.84 -9.22
CA TYR A 99 -13.92 17.10 -7.96
C TYR A 99 -13.24 17.80 -6.77
N PRO A 100 -13.61 19.05 -6.42
CA PRO A 100 -12.91 19.84 -5.41
C PRO A 100 -12.94 19.24 -4.00
N ASN A 101 -13.93 18.40 -3.70
CA ASN A 101 -14.11 17.76 -2.39
C ASN A 101 -13.52 16.35 -2.30
N HIS A 102 -12.94 15.83 -3.38
CA HIS A 102 -12.26 14.53 -3.39
C HIS A 102 -10.75 14.73 -3.26
N VAL A 103 -10.12 13.83 -2.54
CA VAL A 103 -8.68 13.91 -2.27
C VAL A 103 -7.89 13.33 -3.44
N LEU A 104 -6.99 14.14 -3.99
CA LEU A 104 -6.03 13.74 -5.02
C LEU A 104 -4.61 13.81 -4.47
N VAL A 105 -3.97 12.66 -4.35
CA VAL A 105 -2.57 12.53 -3.95
C VAL A 105 -1.72 12.34 -5.21
N ALA A 106 -0.71 13.16 -5.40
CA ALA A 106 0.23 12.99 -6.50
C ALA A 106 1.38 12.08 -6.09
N SER A 107 1.52 10.94 -6.74
CA SER A 107 2.71 10.10 -6.59
C SER A 107 3.82 10.63 -7.48
N ILE A 108 4.98 10.93 -6.89
CA ILE A 108 6.13 11.54 -7.58
C ILE A 108 7.40 10.72 -7.34
N MET A 109 8.29 10.71 -8.33
CA MET A 109 9.60 10.05 -8.27
C MET A 109 10.59 10.76 -9.19
N GLU A 110 11.80 10.97 -8.71
CA GLU A 110 12.92 11.50 -9.49
C GLU A 110 14.22 10.76 -9.17
N GLU A 111 15.25 11.07 -9.94
CA GLU A 111 16.63 10.67 -9.68
C GLU A 111 17.12 11.29 -8.36
N TYR A 112 18.25 10.81 -7.86
CA TYR A 112 18.90 11.42 -6.68
C TYR A 112 19.52 12.77 -7.05
N ASP A 113 18.64 13.77 -7.20
CA ASP A 113 18.96 15.16 -7.56
C ASP A 113 17.99 16.12 -6.87
N LYS A 114 18.52 16.96 -5.97
CA LYS A 114 17.72 17.88 -5.16
C LYS A 114 16.91 18.87 -6.00
N GLU A 115 17.52 19.43 -7.03
CA GLU A 115 16.87 20.48 -7.85
C GLU A 115 15.67 19.87 -8.59
N ARG A 116 15.82 18.67 -9.15
CA ARG A 116 14.75 17.96 -9.85
C ARG A 116 13.59 17.59 -8.93
N TRP A 117 13.87 17.06 -7.73
CA TRP A 117 12.81 16.77 -6.74
C TRP A 117 12.05 18.03 -6.34
N GLN A 118 12.76 19.13 -6.10
CA GLN A 118 12.14 20.40 -5.74
C GLN A 118 11.37 21.04 -6.89
N GLU A 119 11.86 20.95 -8.12
CA GLU A 119 11.14 21.43 -9.31
C GLU A 119 9.83 20.65 -9.48
N LEU A 120 9.89 19.30 -9.50
CA LEU A 120 8.71 18.45 -9.62
C LEU A 120 7.68 18.75 -8.51
N THR A 121 8.14 18.90 -7.28
CA THR A 121 7.30 19.27 -6.15
C THR A 121 6.58 20.60 -6.39
N ARG A 122 7.27 21.64 -6.82
CA ARG A 122 6.68 22.96 -7.10
C ARG A 122 5.63 22.90 -8.20
N VAL A 123 5.96 22.32 -9.36
CA VAL A 123 5.05 22.31 -10.51
C VAL A 123 3.80 21.46 -10.25
N VAL A 124 3.93 20.37 -9.49
CA VAL A 124 2.81 19.49 -9.17
C VAL A 124 1.90 20.10 -8.09
N GLN A 125 2.43 20.67 -7.00
CA GLN A 125 1.57 21.28 -5.97
C GLN A 125 0.77 22.48 -6.50
N ASP A 126 1.30 23.21 -7.49
CA ASP A 126 0.62 24.35 -8.12
C ASP A 126 -0.62 23.93 -8.95
N THR A 127 -0.84 22.64 -9.13
CA THR A 127 -2.06 22.09 -9.75
C THR A 127 -3.23 21.97 -8.79
N GLY A 128 -2.98 22.10 -7.46
CA GLY A 128 -4.00 21.99 -6.42
C GLY A 128 -4.23 20.58 -5.89
N VAL A 129 -3.31 19.64 -6.12
CA VAL A 129 -3.32 18.31 -5.45
C VAL A 129 -3.23 18.49 -3.93
N ASP A 130 -3.82 17.54 -3.19
CA ASP A 130 -3.99 17.66 -1.74
C ASP A 130 -2.79 17.16 -0.94
N ALA A 131 -2.03 16.21 -1.48
CA ALA A 131 -0.83 15.66 -0.85
C ALA A 131 0.14 15.07 -1.89
N PHE A 132 1.36 14.78 -1.45
CA PHE A 132 2.34 13.99 -2.18
C PHE A 132 2.46 12.58 -1.62
N GLU A 133 2.75 11.61 -2.51
CA GLU A 133 3.27 10.29 -2.16
C GLU A 133 4.64 10.12 -2.85
N LEU A 134 5.74 10.16 -2.09
CA LEU A 134 7.09 9.95 -2.61
C LEU A 134 7.30 8.45 -2.89
N ASN A 135 7.57 8.10 -4.12
CA ASN A 135 7.74 6.70 -4.51
C ASN A 135 9.17 6.22 -4.28
N PHE A 136 9.47 5.76 -3.07
CA PHE A 136 10.73 5.10 -2.69
C PHE A 136 10.69 3.58 -2.88
N SER A 137 9.88 3.07 -3.79
CA SER A 137 9.54 1.67 -3.75
C SER A 137 9.30 1.01 -5.11
N CYS A 138 9.48 1.75 -6.22
CA CYS A 138 9.39 1.16 -7.55
C CYS A 138 10.50 0.09 -7.71
N PRO A 139 10.15 -1.21 -7.80
CA PRO A 139 11.16 -2.27 -7.82
C PRO A 139 11.95 -2.33 -9.14
N HIS A 140 11.45 -1.64 -10.16
CA HIS A 140 12.08 -1.51 -11.49
C HIS A 140 12.82 -0.18 -11.63
N GLY A 141 13.20 0.45 -10.50
CA GLY A 141 14.03 1.66 -10.54
C GLY A 141 15.30 1.38 -11.33
N MET A 142 15.70 2.35 -12.14
CA MET A 142 17.01 2.28 -12.81
C MET A 142 18.07 2.43 -11.72
N THR A 143 18.65 1.32 -11.28
CA THR A 143 19.70 1.25 -10.27
C THR A 143 20.85 2.22 -10.56
N GLU A 144 21.16 2.41 -11.84
CA GLU A 144 22.17 3.34 -12.32
C GLU A 144 21.85 4.80 -12.01
N ARG A 145 20.56 5.14 -11.80
CA ARG A 145 20.07 6.48 -11.49
C ARG A 145 19.68 6.68 -10.03
N LYS A 146 19.84 5.67 -9.18
CA LYS A 146 19.41 5.69 -7.77
C LYS A 146 17.95 6.15 -7.64
N MET A 147 17.02 5.43 -8.26
CA MET A 147 15.59 5.75 -8.25
C MET A 147 14.78 4.65 -7.55
N GLY A 148 13.61 5.00 -7.03
CA GLY A 148 12.64 4.04 -6.50
C GLY A 148 13.15 3.25 -5.30
N SER A 149 13.15 1.91 -5.39
CA SER A 149 13.53 1.02 -4.27
C SER A 149 14.98 1.19 -3.84
N GLU A 150 15.87 1.57 -4.75
CA GLU A 150 17.26 1.87 -4.42
C GLU A 150 17.39 2.97 -3.35
N MET A 151 16.56 4.02 -3.43
CA MET A 151 16.49 5.01 -2.34
C MET A 151 15.78 4.48 -1.10
N GLY A 152 14.70 3.73 -1.28
CA GLY A 152 13.87 3.23 -0.18
C GLY A 152 14.53 2.15 0.69
N GLU A 153 15.57 1.50 0.20
CA GLU A 153 16.39 0.53 0.94
C GLU A 153 17.48 1.21 1.80
N HIS A 154 17.79 2.48 1.50
CA HIS A 154 18.81 3.27 2.16
C HIS A 154 18.20 4.38 3.04
N PRO A 155 18.21 4.25 4.37
CA PRO A 155 17.62 5.24 5.27
C PRO A 155 18.15 6.67 5.06
N ASP A 156 19.45 6.84 4.85
CA ASP A 156 20.05 8.15 4.66
C ASP A 156 19.52 8.85 3.39
N LEU A 157 19.39 8.12 2.28
CA LEU A 157 18.83 8.66 1.05
C LEU A 157 17.33 8.98 1.19
N THR A 158 16.60 8.12 1.90
CA THR A 158 15.18 8.33 2.19
C THR A 158 14.96 9.61 3.01
N GLU A 159 15.76 9.83 4.06
CA GLU A 159 15.71 11.02 4.90
C GLU A 159 16.03 12.28 4.09
N GLU A 160 17.13 12.25 3.36
CA GLU A 160 17.64 13.39 2.60
C GLU A 160 16.65 13.83 1.50
N VAL A 161 16.19 12.88 0.66
CA VAL A 161 15.21 13.20 -0.39
C VAL A 161 13.88 13.69 0.19
N THR A 162 13.41 13.10 1.28
CA THR A 162 12.21 13.58 1.95
C THR A 162 12.39 15.02 2.44
N SER A 163 13.55 15.35 3.00
CA SER A 163 13.85 16.71 3.46
C SER A 163 13.88 17.71 2.30
N TRP A 164 14.45 17.34 1.15
CA TRP A 164 14.47 18.21 -0.04
C TRP A 164 13.06 18.58 -0.53
N VAL A 165 12.15 17.58 -0.53
CA VAL A 165 10.74 17.82 -0.87
C VAL A 165 10.08 18.70 0.17
N LYS A 166 10.27 18.42 1.47
CA LYS A 166 9.67 19.19 2.57
C LYS A 166 10.13 20.63 2.64
N GLU A 167 11.33 20.96 2.18
CA GLU A 167 11.81 22.34 2.07
C GLU A 167 10.91 23.22 1.19
N VAL A 168 10.21 22.64 0.22
CA VAL A 168 9.40 23.39 -0.75
C VAL A 168 7.93 22.98 -0.78
N ALA A 169 7.58 21.83 -0.23
CA ALA A 169 6.20 21.37 -0.16
C ALA A 169 5.37 22.21 0.84
N LYS A 170 4.18 22.61 0.41
CA LYS A 170 3.19 23.35 1.23
C LYS A 170 2.01 22.47 1.63
N ILE A 171 1.99 21.23 1.15
CA ILE A 171 0.96 20.22 1.39
C ILE A 171 1.59 19.00 2.05
N PRO A 172 0.80 18.11 2.68
CA PRO A 172 1.32 16.90 3.31
C PRO A 172 2.12 16.02 2.36
N VAL A 173 3.16 15.37 2.91
CA VAL A 173 4.07 14.49 2.19
C VAL A 173 4.05 13.11 2.84
N TRP A 174 3.66 12.09 2.08
CA TRP A 174 3.75 10.69 2.46
C TRP A 174 4.93 10.02 1.77
N ALA A 175 5.59 9.10 2.46
CA ALA A 175 6.66 8.29 1.88
C ALA A 175 6.14 6.87 1.65
N LYS A 176 6.15 6.39 0.39
CA LYS A 176 5.75 5.03 0.05
C LYS A 176 6.94 4.10 0.04
N MET A 177 6.89 3.13 0.96
CA MET A 177 8.03 2.27 1.27
C MET A 177 8.03 0.96 0.51
N THR A 178 9.24 0.48 0.19
CA THR A 178 9.47 -0.85 -0.39
C THR A 178 9.31 -1.95 0.66
N PRO A 179 8.68 -3.09 0.32
CA PRO A 179 8.67 -4.28 1.17
C PRO A 179 9.91 -5.16 0.97
N ASN A 180 10.77 -4.83 0.00
CA ASN A 180 11.93 -5.65 -0.37
C ASN A 180 13.11 -5.39 0.58
N ILE A 181 12.81 -5.35 1.87
CA ILE A 181 13.75 -5.06 2.94
C ILE A 181 13.36 -5.87 4.19
N THR A 182 14.35 -6.27 4.99
CA THR A 182 14.11 -7.03 6.22
C THR A 182 13.43 -6.18 7.31
N ASN A 183 13.86 -4.93 7.47
CA ASN A 183 13.40 -4.02 8.51
C ASN A 183 12.86 -2.71 7.91
N ILE A 184 11.58 -2.69 7.62
CA ILE A 184 10.89 -1.51 7.04
C ILE A 184 10.88 -0.29 7.98
N LYS A 185 11.10 -0.48 9.28
CA LYS A 185 11.05 0.62 10.27
C LYS A 185 12.19 1.62 10.07
N GLU A 186 13.38 1.16 9.74
CA GLU A 186 14.55 2.04 9.60
C GLU A 186 14.36 3.11 8.53
N PRO A 187 14.08 2.77 7.26
CA PRO A 187 13.87 3.79 6.24
C PRO A 187 12.59 4.59 6.48
N SER A 188 11.55 4.01 7.09
CA SER A 188 10.33 4.77 7.41
C SER A 188 10.56 5.81 8.50
N LEU A 189 11.32 5.49 9.54
CA LEU A 189 11.74 6.46 10.56
C LEU A 189 12.66 7.54 9.96
N ALA A 190 13.49 7.19 8.99
CA ALA A 190 14.32 8.13 8.26
C ALA A 190 13.45 9.10 7.43
N ALA A 191 12.43 8.62 6.72
CA ALA A 191 11.47 9.47 6.04
C ALA A 191 10.78 10.46 7.01
N VAL A 192 10.39 9.99 8.20
CA VAL A 192 9.79 10.86 9.23
C VAL A 192 10.79 11.90 9.74
N ARG A 193 12.06 11.54 9.97
CA ARG A 193 13.10 12.54 10.28
C ARG A 193 13.31 13.56 9.18
N GLY A 194 13.18 13.14 7.90
CA GLY A 194 13.16 14.04 6.74
C GLY A 194 11.91 14.91 6.65
N GLY A 195 10.94 14.70 7.52
CA GLY A 195 9.72 15.52 7.64
C GLY A 195 8.47 14.91 6.98
N ALA A 196 8.45 13.63 6.63
CA ALA A 196 7.23 12.99 6.12
C ALA A 196 6.10 13.06 7.16
N ASP A 197 4.91 13.44 6.70
CA ASP A 197 3.69 13.52 7.52
C ASP A 197 3.00 12.15 7.65
N GLY A 198 3.29 11.23 6.74
CA GLY A 198 2.75 9.88 6.73
C GLY A 198 3.60 8.87 5.96
N ILE A 199 3.30 7.60 6.17
CA ILE A 199 3.93 6.48 5.48
C ILE A 199 2.87 5.68 4.74
N SER A 200 3.10 5.39 3.46
CA SER A 200 2.33 4.41 2.68
C SER A 200 3.08 3.07 2.64
N ALA A 201 2.45 2.00 3.05
CA ALA A 201 3.05 0.66 3.07
C ALA A 201 2.01 -0.43 2.76
N ILE A 202 2.35 -1.30 1.82
CA ILE A 202 3.59 -1.55 1.13
C ILE A 202 3.44 -1.41 -0.40
N ASN A 203 4.55 -1.18 -1.12
CA ASN A 203 4.58 -1.41 -2.55
C ASN A 203 4.68 -2.92 -2.84
N THR A 204 4.86 -3.29 -4.09
CA THR A 204 4.90 -4.69 -4.55
C THR A 204 6.19 -5.41 -4.14
N ILE A 205 6.08 -6.71 -3.93
CA ILE A 205 7.21 -7.59 -3.56
C ILE A 205 7.88 -8.09 -4.84
N LEU A 206 9.19 -7.96 -4.94
CA LEU A 206 9.94 -8.47 -6.09
C LEU A 206 9.80 -9.99 -6.20
N SER A 207 9.44 -10.46 -7.40
CA SER A 207 9.10 -11.87 -7.62
C SER A 207 9.32 -12.32 -9.07
N VAL A 208 9.18 -13.62 -9.27
CA VAL A 208 8.97 -14.27 -10.57
C VAL A 208 7.67 -15.10 -10.47
N ILE A 209 6.63 -14.73 -11.22
CA ILE A 209 5.30 -15.30 -11.03
C ILE A 209 5.20 -16.78 -11.48
N GLY A 210 6.10 -17.24 -12.29
CA GLY A 210 6.17 -18.61 -12.74
C GLY A 210 6.99 -18.81 -14.00
N VAL A 211 7.14 -20.09 -14.38
CA VAL A 211 7.83 -20.50 -15.62
C VAL A 211 6.86 -21.31 -16.47
N ASN A 212 6.78 -20.97 -17.76
CA ASN A 212 6.06 -21.80 -18.73
C ASN A 212 6.91 -23.04 -19.05
N LEU A 213 6.39 -24.22 -18.70
CA LEU A 213 7.16 -25.47 -18.82
C LEU A 213 7.33 -25.96 -20.27
N ASP A 214 6.48 -25.49 -21.18
CA ASP A 214 6.60 -25.89 -22.61
C ASP A 214 7.70 -25.07 -23.30
N THR A 215 7.81 -23.77 -22.94
CA THR A 215 8.78 -22.86 -23.54
C THR A 215 10.04 -22.68 -22.71
N LEU A 216 10.04 -23.15 -21.45
CA LEU A 216 11.08 -22.99 -20.42
C LEU A 216 11.41 -21.52 -20.11
N ARG A 217 10.44 -20.61 -20.30
CA ARG A 217 10.63 -19.17 -20.12
C ARG A 217 9.85 -18.64 -18.92
N PRO A 218 10.46 -17.76 -18.11
CA PRO A 218 9.74 -17.07 -17.03
C PRO A 218 8.64 -16.14 -17.60
N MET A 219 7.60 -15.90 -16.82
CA MET A 219 6.44 -15.07 -17.19
C MET A 219 6.38 -13.79 -16.35
N PRO A 220 5.81 -12.69 -16.91
CA PRO A 220 5.37 -12.49 -18.29
C PRO A 220 6.58 -12.37 -19.24
N THR A 221 6.41 -12.75 -20.49
CA THR A 221 7.50 -12.82 -21.49
C THR A 221 7.35 -11.71 -22.53
N VAL A 222 8.36 -10.88 -22.71
CA VAL A 222 8.49 -9.86 -23.77
C VAL A 222 9.62 -10.31 -24.70
N GLU A 223 9.33 -10.55 -25.97
CA GLU A 223 10.30 -11.05 -26.96
C GLU A 223 11.11 -12.27 -26.46
N GLY A 224 10.50 -13.09 -25.61
CA GLY A 224 11.12 -14.29 -25.07
C GLY A 224 11.91 -14.10 -23.77
N TYR A 225 12.01 -12.90 -23.23
CA TYR A 225 12.72 -12.54 -22.02
C TYR A 225 11.79 -11.91 -20.99
N THR A 226 12.23 -11.84 -19.74
CA THR A 226 11.52 -11.16 -18.66
C THR A 226 12.50 -10.55 -17.65
N VAL A 227 11.98 -9.75 -16.74
CA VAL A 227 12.66 -9.27 -15.54
C VAL A 227 11.82 -9.64 -14.32
N PRO A 228 12.41 -9.78 -13.13
CA PRO A 228 11.61 -9.89 -11.90
C PRO A 228 10.60 -8.76 -11.80
N GLY A 229 9.37 -9.06 -11.40
CA GLY A 229 8.26 -8.13 -11.33
C GLY A 229 7.76 -7.88 -9.93
N GLY A 230 6.92 -6.85 -9.78
CA GLY A 230 6.28 -6.51 -8.52
C GLY A 230 5.05 -7.39 -8.27
N TYR A 231 5.09 -8.21 -7.24
CA TYR A 231 4.01 -9.12 -6.84
C TYR A 231 3.01 -8.44 -5.92
N SER A 232 1.72 -8.66 -6.16
CA SER A 232 0.61 -8.03 -5.45
C SER A 232 -0.60 -8.99 -5.38
N SER A 233 -1.80 -8.48 -5.01
CA SER A 233 -3.03 -9.24 -4.80
C SER A 233 -3.05 -9.99 -3.46
N GLN A 234 -3.99 -10.88 -3.27
CA GLN A 234 -4.38 -11.50 -2.01
C GLN A 234 -3.22 -12.16 -1.25
N ALA A 235 -2.31 -12.81 -1.97
CA ALA A 235 -1.19 -13.55 -1.36
C ALA A 235 -0.18 -12.67 -0.62
N VAL A 236 -0.12 -11.36 -0.87
CA VAL A 236 0.80 -10.45 -0.17
C VAL A 236 0.21 -9.87 1.11
N LYS A 237 -1.13 -9.99 1.34
CA LYS A 237 -1.81 -9.39 2.49
C LYS A 237 -1.14 -9.70 3.84
N PRO A 238 -0.80 -10.93 4.20
CA PRO A 238 -0.17 -11.22 5.50
C PRO A 238 1.17 -10.50 5.70
N ILE A 239 1.93 -10.32 4.63
CA ILE A 239 3.22 -9.60 4.66
C ILE A 239 2.97 -8.11 4.87
N ALA A 240 1.99 -7.55 4.16
CA ALA A 240 1.60 -6.14 4.29
C ALA A 240 1.06 -5.82 5.69
N LEU A 241 0.17 -6.65 6.24
CA LEU A 241 -0.34 -6.51 7.61
C LEU A 241 0.77 -6.52 8.66
N ARG A 242 1.75 -7.44 8.53
CA ARG A 242 2.93 -7.47 9.40
C ARG A 242 3.71 -6.16 9.32
N MET A 243 4.00 -5.67 8.12
CA MET A 243 4.79 -4.45 7.94
C MET A 243 4.04 -3.21 8.46
N VAL A 244 2.75 -3.09 8.19
CA VAL A 244 1.90 -2.01 8.73
C VAL A 244 1.89 -2.03 10.26
N SER A 245 1.68 -3.19 10.89
CA SER A 245 1.67 -3.29 12.35
C SER A 245 3.02 -2.92 12.97
N GLN A 246 4.14 -3.31 12.34
CA GLN A 246 5.48 -2.93 12.77
C GLN A 246 5.71 -1.42 12.69
N LEU A 247 5.20 -0.77 11.64
CA LEU A 247 5.27 0.68 11.49
C LEU A 247 4.39 1.38 12.54
N ALA A 248 3.17 0.94 12.73
CA ALA A 248 2.25 1.52 13.71
C ALA A 248 2.77 1.45 15.17
N LEU A 249 3.57 0.41 15.48
CA LEU A 249 4.21 0.26 16.78
C LEU A 249 5.52 1.06 16.94
N ALA A 250 6.13 1.49 15.82
CA ALA A 250 7.46 2.12 15.83
C ALA A 250 7.44 3.62 15.50
N LEU A 251 6.49 4.07 14.70
CA LEU A 251 6.41 5.46 14.26
C LEU A 251 5.84 6.39 15.36
N PRO A 252 6.18 7.68 15.34
CA PRO A 252 5.48 8.68 16.14
C PRO A 252 3.98 8.66 15.89
N LYS A 253 3.17 8.93 16.94
CA LYS A 253 1.70 8.83 16.87
C LYS A 253 1.05 9.79 15.88
N GLU A 254 1.69 10.89 15.59
CA GLU A 254 1.27 11.91 14.61
C GLU A 254 1.52 11.49 13.17
N THR A 255 2.38 10.50 12.94
CA THR A 255 2.67 9.98 11.61
C THR A 255 1.53 9.06 11.15
N SER A 256 0.82 9.43 10.10
CA SER A 256 -0.25 8.60 9.55
C SER A 256 0.29 7.39 8.78
N ILE A 257 -0.52 6.34 8.69
CA ILE A 257 -0.21 5.18 7.86
C ILE A 257 -1.33 4.97 6.85
N SER A 258 -0.98 4.86 5.58
CA SER A 258 -1.86 4.41 4.50
C SER A 258 -1.49 2.97 4.14
N GLY A 259 -2.35 2.01 4.48
CA GLY A 259 -2.08 0.57 4.30
C GLY A 259 -2.36 0.10 2.87
N ILE A 260 -1.47 -0.73 2.32
CA ILE A 260 -1.57 -1.23 0.95
C ILE A 260 -1.11 -2.69 0.90
N GLY A 261 -1.81 -3.53 0.17
CA GLY A 261 -1.35 -4.89 -0.17
C GLY A 261 -2.40 -5.97 0.04
N GLY A 262 -2.99 -6.46 -1.05
CA GLY A 262 -3.90 -7.59 -1.02
C GLY A 262 -5.30 -7.30 -0.50
N ILE A 263 -5.75 -6.05 -0.51
CA ILE A 263 -7.09 -5.65 -0.11
C ILE A 263 -8.05 -5.90 -1.27
N GLU A 264 -9.03 -6.76 -1.06
CA GLU A 264 -10.05 -7.13 -2.04
C GLU A 264 -11.47 -7.09 -1.47
N THR A 265 -11.62 -7.00 -0.14
CA THR A 265 -12.89 -6.96 0.59
C THR A 265 -12.84 -5.94 1.71
N SER A 266 -14.01 -5.59 2.26
CA SER A 266 -14.12 -4.76 3.47
C SER A 266 -13.43 -5.39 4.68
N HIS A 267 -13.47 -6.74 4.78
CA HIS A 267 -12.75 -7.46 5.83
C HIS A 267 -11.25 -7.18 5.77
N ASP A 268 -10.63 -7.30 4.58
CA ASP A 268 -9.21 -7.01 4.42
C ASP A 268 -8.88 -5.55 4.82
N ALA A 269 -9.69 -4.60 4.37
CA ALA A 269 -9.50 -3.18 4.68
C ALA A 269 -9.58 -2.90 6.19
N ILE A 270 -10.53 -3.51 6.88
CA ILE A 270 -10.72 -3.38 8.34
C ILE A 270 -9.52 -3.94 9.09
N GLU A 271 -8.93 -5.06 8.65
CA GLU A 271 -7.71 -5.61 9.25
C GLU A 271 -6.57 -4.59 9.20
N PHE A 272 -6.35 -3.91 8.08
CA PHE A 272 -5.35 -2.84 7.98
C PHE A 272 -5.63 -1.69 8.96
N MET A 273 -6.89 -1.27 9.10
CA MET A 273 -7.25 -0.21 10.04
C MET A 273 -7.02 -0.63 11.49
N LEU A 274 -7.41 -1.84 11.87
CA LEU A 274 -7.17 -2.40 13.19
C LEU A 274 -5.68 -2.48 13.53
N LEU A 275 -4.83 -2.60 12.51
CA LEU A 275 -3.36 -2.62 12.64
C LEU A 275 -2.69 -1.26 12.47
N GLY A 276 -3.46 -0.17 12.43
CA GLY A 276 -2.93 1.20 12.51
C GLY A 276 -3.02 2.02 11.25
N SER A 277 -3.61 1.52 10.17
CA SER A 277 -3.82 2.32 8.96
C SER A 277 -4.98 3.29 9.15
N SER A 278 -4.74 4.59 8.92
CA SER A 278 -5.78 5.62 8.90
C SER A 278 -6.56 5.62 7.58
N THR A 279 -5.89 5.30 6.48
CA THR A 279 -6.47 5.08 5.16
C THR A 279 -5.94 3.78 4.57
N VAL A 280 -6.62 3.25 3.57
CA VAL A 280 -6.15 2.10 2.80
C VAL A 280 -6.14 2.40 1.31
N GLN A 281 -5.13 1.91 0.60
CA GLN A 281 -5.01 2.07 -0.83
C GLN A 281 -5.21 0.73 -1.54
N ILE A 282 -5.97 0.74 -2.61
CA ILE A 282 -6.31 -0.48 -3.37
C ILE A 282 -5.98 -0.26 -4.84
N CYS A 283 -5.09 -1.08 -5.38
CA CYS A 283 -4.72 -1.05 -6.79
C CYS A 283 -5.18 -2.33 -7.50
N THR A 284 -4.56 -3.47 -7.21
CA THR A 284 -4.86 -4.75 -7.87
C THR A 284 -6.30 -5.19 -7.64
N GLY A 285 -6.87 -4.97 -6.44
CA GLY A 285 -8.28 -5.26 -6.17
C GLY A 285 -9.20 -4.54 -7.15
N VAL A 286 -8.94 -3.25 -7.43
CA VAL A 286 -9.70 -2.47 -8.42
C VAL A 286 -9.51 -3.00 -9.84
N MET A 287 -8.29 -3.43 -10.20
CA MET A 287 -8.04 -4.04 -11.52
C MET A 287 -8.80 -5.35 -11.72
N LEU A 288 -9.02 -6.11 -10.66
CA LEU A 288 -9.72 -7.41 -10.70
C LEU A 288 -11.24 -7.27 -10.60
N LYS A 289 -11.75 -6.34 -9.78
CA LYS A 289 -13.17 -6.21 -9.44
C LYS A 289 -13.84 -4.96 -9.99
N GLY A 290 -13.06 -4.00 -10.48
CA GLY A 290 -13.55 -2.71 -10.95
C GLY A 290 -13.78 -1.68 -9.83
N VAL A 291 -14.03 -0.42 -10.23
CA VAL A 291 -14.14 0.72 -9.28
C VAL A 291 -15.33 0.63 -8.33
N LYS A 292 -16.39 -0.10 -8.71
CA LYS A 292 -17.60 -0.28 -7.87
C LYS A 292 -17.38 -1.15 -6.64
N MET A 293 -16.23 -1.81 -6.52
CA MET A 293 -15.90 -2.52 -5.27
C MET A 293 -15.94 -1.63 -4.03
N VAL A 294 -15.87 -0.31 -4.19
CA VAL A 294 -15.97 0.64 -3.08
C VAL A 294 -17.32 0.58 -2.37
N ASP A 295 -18.39 0.20 -3.06
CA ASP A 295 -19.72 0.04 -2.44
C ASP A 295 -19.66 -1.03 -1.34
N GLU A 296 -19.12 -2.21 -1.64
CA GLU A 296 -18.91 -3.31 -0.67
C GLU A 296 -17.97 -2.88 0.46
N LEU A 297 -16.90 -2.15 0.16
CA LEU A 297 -15.97 -1.66 1.18
C LEU A 297 -16.66 -0.73 2.18
N GLN A 298 -17.46 0.22 1.69
CA GLN A 298 -18.19 1.17 2.53
C GLN A 298 -19.30 0.50 3.33
N GLU A 299 -20.09 -0.37 2.71
CA GLU A 299 -21.15 -1.13 3.37
C GLU A 299 -20.59 -2.03 4.48
N GLY A 300 -19.51 -2.76 4.18
CA GLY A 300 -18.87 -3.65 5.15
C GLY A 300 -18.26 -2.89 6.33
N LEU A 301 -17.60 -1.76 6.08
CA LEU A 301 -17.06 -0.91 7.15
C LEU A 301 -18.18 -0.33 8.01
N ALA A 302 -19.24 0.21 7.41
CA ALA A 302 -20.39 0.75 8.13
C ALA A 302 -21.06 -0.31 9.00
N LYS A 303 -21.23 -1.52 8.46
CA LYS A 303 -21.77 -2.66 9.21
C LYS A 303 -20.85 -3.03 10.39
N PHE A 304 -19.55 -3.17 10.16
CA PHE A 304 -18.60 -3.48 11.23
C PHE A 304 -18.63 -2.44 12.35
N MET A 305 -18.63 -1.13 11.99
CA MET A 305 -18.73 -0.07 12.97
C MET A 305 -20.00 -0.17 13.80
N THR A 306 -21.15 -0.43 13.17
CA THR A 306 -22.44 -0.62 13.85
C THR A 306 -22.39 -1.82 14.79
N ASP A 307 -21.94 -2.98 14.31
CA ASP A 307 -21.90 -4.23 15.07
C ASP A 307 -20.96 -4.13 16.29
N LYS A 308 -19.90 -3.34 16.20
CA LYS A 308 -18.92 -3.14 17.28
C LYS A 308 -19.14 -1.89 18.13
N GLY A 309 -20.10 -1.03 17.76
CA GLY A 309 -20.43 0.19 18.49
C GLY A 309 -19.42 1.31 18.32
N PHE A 310 -18.68 1.36 17.18
CA PHE A 310 -17.79 2.47 16.86
C PHE A 310 -18.57 3.65 16.27
N ASN A 311 -18.24 4.86 16.70
CA ASN A 311 -18.89 6.10 16.26
C ASN A 311 -18.12 6.80 15.13
N SER A 312 -16.82 6.48 14.96
CA SER A 312 -15.97 7.05 13.93
C SER A 312 -14.93 6.03 13.43
N VAL A 313 -14.45 6.23 12.21
CA VAL A 313 -13.36 5.43 11.63
C VAL A 313 -12.09 5.54 12.47
N GLN A 314 -11.83 6.73 13.04
CA GLN A 314 -10.66 6.95 13.88
C GLN A 314 -10.61 6.03 15.11
N GLU A 315 -11.76 5.63 15.64
CA GLU A 315 -11.82 4.71 16.78
C GLU A 315 -11.36 3.29 16.45
N ILE A 316 -11.37 2.89 15.19
CA ILE A 316 -10.93 1.55 14.74
C ILE A 316 -9.40 1.49 14.65
N VAL A 317 -8.78 2.61 14.29
CA VAL A 317 -7.34 2.66 13.97
C VAL A 317 -6.50 2.18 15.14
N GLY A 318 -5.75 1.10 14.91
CA GLY A 318 -4.81 0.53 15.87
C GLY A 318 -5.41 -0.28 17.01
N LYS A 319 -6.70 -0.60 16.99
CA LYS A 319 -7.37 -1.36 18.08
C LYS A 319 -6.76 -2.73 18.35
N SER A 320 -6.13 -3.35 17.36
CA SER A 320 -5.49 -4.66 17.53
C SER A 320 -4.02 -4.58 17.97
N LEU A 321 -3.40 -3.40 17.94
CA LEU A 321 -2.00 -3.24 18.30
C LEU A 321 -1.66 -3.63 19.74
N PRO A 322 -2.49 -3.37 20.77
CA PRO A 322 -2.20 -3.77 22.14
C PRO A 322 -2.11 -5.29 22.37
N TYR A 323 -2.57 -6.09 21.42
CA TYR A 323 -2.51 -7.56 21.49
C TYR A 323 -1.24 -8.17 20.92
N PHE A 324 -0.34 -7.36 20.38
CA PHE A 324 1.01 -7.83 20.00
C PHE A 324 1.89 -8.00 21.24
N SER A 325 2.62 -9.10 21.28
CA SER A 325 3.49 -9.45 22.38
C SER A 325 4.77 -10.12 21.88
N THR A 326 5.72 -10.38 22.77
CA THR A 326 6.91 -11.18 22.46
C THR A 326 6.64 -12.66 22.68
N HIS A 327 7.39 -13.54 21.98
CA HIS A 327 7.29 -14.98 22.22
C HIS A 327 7.54 -15.36 23.68
N MET A 328 8.49 -14.68 24.33
CA MET A 328 8.80 -14.91 25.75
C MET A 328 7.63 -14.57 26.67
N ASP A 329 6.94 -13.45 26.38
CA ASP A 329 5.76 -13.07 27.17
C ASP A 329 4.61 -14.05 26.95
N LEU A 330 4.41 -14.53 25.70
CA LEU A 330 3.41 -15.57 25.42
C LEU A 330 3.68 -16.85 26.23
N VAL A 331 4.95 -17.29 26.30
CA VAL A 331 5.36 -18.45 27.11
C VAL A 331 5.05 -18.20 28.60
N LYS A 332 5.33 -16.98 29.10
CA LYS A 332 5.04 -16.60 30.48
C LYS A 332 3.54 -16.63 30.77
N MET A 333 2.74 -15.96 29.93
CA MET A 333 1.27 -15.95 30.04
C MET A 333 0.68 -17.35 30.01
N MET A 334 1.17 -18.22 29.11
CA MET A 334 0.75 -19.62 29.03
C MET A 334 1.05 -20.41 30.33
N LYS A 335 2.23 -20.21 30.94
CA LYS A 335 2.61 -20.86 32.20
C LYS A 335 1.75 -20.36 33.36
N GLU A 336 1.45 -19.05 33.41
CA GLU A 336 0.57 -18.44 34.42
C GLU A 336 -0.87 -18.95 34.29
N ALA A 337 -1.43 -18.98 33.06
CA ALA A 337 -2.76 -19.51 32.79
C ALA A 337 -2.90 -20.98 33.21
N LYS A 338 -1.88 -21.82 32.99
CA LYS A 338 -1.86 -23.21 33.48
C LYS A 338 -1.86 -23.30 35.02
N ARG A 339 -1.15 -22.39 35.71
CA ARG A 339 -1.13 -22.34 37.18
C ARG A 339 -2.48 -21.94 37.79
N HIS A 340 -3.19 -21.03 37.15
CA HIS A 340 -4.45 -20.49 37.66
C HIS A 340 -5.69 -21.34 37.30
N LYS A 341 -5.52 -22.50 36.60
CA LYS A 341 -6.64 -23.26 36.02
C LYS A 341 -7.68 -22.35 35.37
N ALA A 342 -7.18 -21.23 34.80
CA ALA A 342 -8.05 -20.29 34.11
C ALA A 342 -8.76 -21.07 33.01
N GLY A 343 -10.06 -21.22 33.21
CA GLY A 343 -10.94 -21.86 32.27
C GLY A 343 -10.72 -21.28 30.88
N GLU A 344 -11.07 -22.06 29.91
CA GLU A 344 -11.06 -21.83 28.47
C GLU A 344 -10.79 -20.36 28.06
N ALA A 345 -9.50 -19.98 28.03
CA ALA A 345 -9.10 -18.79 27.31
C ALA A 345 -9.71 -18.93 25.91
N ALA A 346 -10.44 -17.92 25.46
CA ALA A 346 -11.04 -17.91 24.15
C ALA A 346 -9.96 -18.30 23.15
N ARG A 347 -9.94 -19.56 22.77
CA ARG A 347 -9.09 -20.04 21.69
C ARG A 347 -9.79 -19.56 20.46
N ASP A 348 -9.11 -18.71 19.73
CA ASP A 348 -9.47 -18.40 18.37
C ASP A 348 -9.23 -19.68 17.55
N ASN A 349 -10.25 -20.56 17.57
CA ASN A 349 -10.16 -21.91 17.03
C ASN A 349 -10.23 -21.95 15.51
N GLU A 350 -10.42 -20.80 14.85
CA GLU A 350 -10.39 -20.70 13.37
C GLU A 350 -9.02 -21.05 12.79
N TRP A 351 -7.96 -20.94 13.57
CA TRP A 351 -6.59 -21.32 13.17
C TRP A 351 -6.28 -22.80 13.31
N ALA A 352 -6.97 -23.48 14.18
CA ALA A 352 -6.81 -24.91 14.38
C ALA A 352 -7.75 -25.68 13.45
N GLN A 353 -7.46 -25.67 12.16
CA GLN A 353 -8.00 -26.73 11.33
C GLN A 353 -7.51 -28.04 11.93
N LYS A 354 -8.42 -28.82 12.47
CA LYS A 354 -8.12 -30.09 13.17
C LYS A 354 -7.21 -31.00 12.34
N ASP A 355 -7.45 -31.02 11.04
CA ASP A 355 -6.68 -31.81 10.07
C ASP A 355 -5.20 -31.43 9.98
N ILE A 356 -4.86 -30.12 10.06
CA ILE A 356 -3.45 -29.68 10.07
C ILE A 356 -2.78 -30.04 11.39
N THR A 357 -3.47 -29.86 12.51
CA THR A 357 -2.94 -30.19 13.84
C THR A 357 -2.73 -31.69 14.00
N GLU A 358 -3.68 -32.51 13.55
CA GLU A 358 -3.58 -33.97 13.56
C GLU A 358 -2.44 -34.45 12.64
N LYS A 359 -2.37 -33.99 11.41
CA LYS A 359 -1.29 -34.33 10.47
C LYS A 359 0.09 -33.89 10.97
N THR A 360 0.18 -32.72 11.61
CA THR A 360 1.44 -32.27 12.22
C THR A 360 1.84 -33.15 13.41
N ALA A 361 0.87 -33.55 14.23
CA ALA A 361 1.12 -34.49 15.33
C ALA A 361 1.58 -35.86 14.84
N GLU A 362 0.99 -36.39 13.75
CA GLU A 362 1.42 -37.63 13.12
C GLU A 362 2.84 -37.56 12.57
N LEU A 363 3.24 -36.39 12.02
CA LEU A 363 4.60 -36.17 11.48
C LEU A 363 5.65 -35.94 12.58
N THR A 364 5.25 -35.53 13.77
CA THR A 364 6.14 -35.18 14.88
C THR A 364 6.12 -36.21 16.02
N SER A 365 5.24 -37.19 16.02
CA SER A 365 5.23 -38.31 16.96
C SER A 365 6.25 -39.35 16.49
N ASN A 366 7.42 -39.37 17.12
CA ASN A 366 8.34 -40.50 17.11
C ASN A 366 7.95 -41.50 18.15
#